data_3618db91287ba081462c58990a2cdc45
#
_entry.id   3618db91287ba081462c58990a2cdc45
#
_cell.length_a   1.000
_cell.length_b   1.000
_cell.length_c   1.000
_cell.angle_alpha   90.00
_cell.angle_beta   90.00
_cell.angle_gamma   90.00
#
_symmetry.space_group_name_H-M   'P 1'
#
loop_
_entity.id
_entity.type
_entity.pdbx_description
1 polymer ?
#
loop_
_entity_poly.entity_id
_entity_poly.type
_entity_poly.pdbx_seq_one_letter_code
_entity_poly.pdbx_strand_id
1 'polypeptide(L)'
;VAGSWVGASGLILTFIMCKAMNRTLPDVLFKSFGGTGEKESLTRTKIGSDPDEVAMMIDGAQKVIIVPGYGMAVSQCQHQVKEFADLIAEKYDTEVKYAIHPVAGRMPGHMNVLLAEANVPYEQLIEMDEINPEFPDCDVALVIGANDTTNPAARSGEGPLAGMPIIDADAARTVVIIKRSLSVGYAGVDNDLFYMDKTMMLFGDGKAMMTGLNNAIKES
;
A
#
# COMPACT_ATOMS: atom_id res chain seq x y z
N VAL A 1 -12.73 -13.27 42.19
CA VAL A 1 -13.62 -12.19 41.72
C VAL A 1 -12.94 -11.34 40.66
N ALA A 2 -11.73 -10.75 40.90
CA ALA A 2 -11.06 -9.92 39.89
C ALA A 2 -10.79 -10.63 38.57
N GLY A 3 -10.27 -11.88 38.58
CA GLY A 3 -10.01 -12.67 37.39
C GLY A 3 -11.27 -12.99 36.57
N SER A 4 -12.43 -13.17 37.25
CA SER A 4 -13.69 -13.41 36.54
C SER A 4 -14.17 -12.19 35.76
N TRP A 5 -13.99 -11.00 36.30
CA TRP A 5 -14.35 -9.74 35.62
C TRP A 5 -13.45 -9.47 34.42
N VAL A 6 -12.13 -9.68 34.55
CA VAL A 6 -11.19 -9.54 33.45
C VAL A 6 -11.46 -10.57 32.34
N GLY A 7 -11.74 -11.83 32.72
CA GLY A 7 -12.10 -12.88 31.75
C GLY A 7 -13.39 -12.56 31.00
N ALA A 8 -14.43 -12.09 31.69
CA ALA A 8 -15.70 -11.75 31.05
C ALA A 8 -15.55 -10.55 30.09
N SER A 9 -14.87 -9.49 30.51
CA SER A 9 -14.63 -8.33 29.64
C SER A 9 -13.75 -8.68 28.43
N GLY A 10 -12.74 -9.55 28.61
CA GLY A 10 -11.90 -10.04 27.52
C GLY A 10 -12.69 -10.84 26.47
N LEU A 11 -13.60 -11.72 26.92
CA LEU A 11 -14.47 -12.47 26.00
C LEU A 11 -15.39 -11.54 25.19
N ILE A 12 -16.04 -10.60 25.85
CA ILE A 12 -16.94 -9.64 25.18
C ILE A 12 -16.17 -8.84 24.13
N LEU A 13 -15.00 -8.31 24.49
CA LEU A 13 -14.14 -7.56 23.59
C LEU A 13 -13.72 -8.40 22.39
N THR A 14 -13.31 -9.64 22.62
CA THR A 14 -12.92 -10.59 21.56
C THR A 14 -14.07 -10.85 20.57
N PHE A 15 -15.30 -11.05 21.07
CA PHE A 15 -16.47 -11.21 20.19
C PHE A 15 -16.75 -9.97 19.36
N ILE A 16 -16.66 -8.79 19.95
CA ILE A 16 -16.86 -7.52 19.23
C ILE A 16 -15.81 -7.35 18.14
N MET A 17 -14.53 -7.61 18.45
CA MET A 17 -13.44 -7.53 17.47
C MET A 17 -13.58 -8.56 16.34
N CYS A 18 -13.93 -9.81 16.66
CA CYS A 18 -14.18 -10.85 15.64
C CYS A 18 -15.32 -10.43 14.71
N LYS A 19 -16.42 -9.89 15.26
CA LYS A 19 -17.53 -9.38 14.47
C LYS A 19 -17.16 -8.20 13.58
N ALA A 20 -16.35 -7.26 14.09
CA ALA A 20 -15.84 -6.14 13.31
C ALA A 20 -14.93 -6.58 12.15
N MET A 21 -14.17 -7.68 12.33
CA MET A 21 -13.32 -8.29 11.29
C MET A 21 -14.07 -9.28 10.38
N ASN A 22 -15.40 -9.41 10.51
CA ASN A 22 -16.22 -10.38 9.81
C ASN A 22 -15.70 -11.84 9.93
N ARG A 23 -15.21 -12.20 11.11
CA ARG A 23 -14.69 -13.55 11.44
C ARG A 23 -15.37 -14.09 12.68
N THR A 24 -15.48 -15.42 12.77
CA THR A 24 -15.97 -16.06 13.99
C THR A 24 -14.81 -16.36 14.95
N LEU A 25 -15.10 -16.42 16.25
CA LEU A 25 -14.08 -16.75 17.26
C LEU A 25 -13.45 -18.14 17.01
N PRO A 26 -14.21 -19.21 16.66
CA PRO A 26 -13.62 -20.49 16.26
C PRO A 26 -12.69 -20.38 15.05
N ASP A 27 -13.00 -19.55 14.06
CA ASP A 27 -12.13 -19.33 12.90
C ASP A 27 -10.80 -18.71 13.30
N VAL A 28 -10.80 -17.80 14.28
CA VAL A 28 -9.58 -17.15 14.78
C VAL A 28 -8.74 -18.13 15.61
N LEU A 29 -9.37 -19.01 16.40
CA LEU A 29 -8.67 -19.92 17.29
C LEU A 29 -8.18 -21.21 16.61
N PHE A 30 -8.92 -21.72 15.62
CA PHE A 30 -8.69 -23.05 15.06
C PHE A 30 -8.32 -23.07 13.59
N LYS A 31 -8.62 -22.02 12.81
CA LYS A 31 -8.04 -21.89 11.49
C LYS A 31 -6.60 -21.43 11.62
N SER A 32 -5.69 -22.34 11.30
CA SER A 32 -4.28 -22.01 11.10
C SER A 32 -4.15 -20.79 10.19
N PHE A 33 -3.24 -19.87 10.52
CA PHE A 33 -2.82 -18.77 9.65
C PHE A 33 -2.15 -19.34 8.38
N GLY A 34 -2.92 -19.79 7.47
CA GLY A 34 -2.55 -20.46 6.24
C GLY A 34 -3.81 -21.08 5.69
N GLY A 35 -4.72 -20.24 5.19
CA GLY A 35 -6.02 -20.66 4.73
C GLY A 35 -5.91 -21.75 3.67
N THR A 36 -6.52 -22.89 3.92
CA THR A 36 -7.05 -23.76 2.89
C THR A 36 -8.33 -23.16 2.30
N GLY A 37 -8.27 -21.93 1.80
CA GLY A 37 -9.04 -21.61 0.63
C GLY A 37 -8.32 -22.31 -0.50
N GLU A 38 -9.03 -23.11 -1.28
CA GLU A 38 -8.53 -23.65 -2.52
C GLU A 38 -7.84 -22.50 -3.26
N LYS A 39 -6.51 -22.58 -3.31
CA LYS A 39 -5.72 -21.77 -4.20
C LYS A 39 -6.10 -22.26 -5.59
N GLU A 40 -7.11 -21.67 -6.20
CA GLU A 40 -6.98 -21.40 -7.61
C GLU A 40 -5.81 -20.42 -7.73
N SER A 41 -4.63 -20.95 -7.63
CA SER A 41 -3.44 -20.30 -8.13
C SER A 41 -3.57 -20.32 -9.66
N LEU A 42 -4.42 -19.46 -10.19
CA LEU A 42 -4.16 -18.90 -11.48
C LEU A 42 -2.75 -18.36 -11.35
N THR A 43 -1.79 -19.02 -11.98
CA THR A 43 -0.39 -18.62 -12.03
C THR A 43 -0.33 -17.37 -12.91
N ARG A 44 -0.93 -16.28 -12.42
CA ARG A 44 -0.78 -14.96 -13.02
C ARG A 44 0.66 -14.55 -12.79
N THR A 45 1.41 -14.39 -13.85
CA THR A 45 2.76 -13.86 -13.84
C THR A 45 2.74 -12.45 -14.40
N LYS A 46 3.42 -11.54 -13.74
CA LYS A 46 3.68 -10.19 -14.22
C LYS A 46 5.19 -10.04 -14.36
N ILE A 47 5.66 -9.53 -15.46
CA ILE A 47 7.07 -9.24 -15.69
C ILE A 47 7.41 -7.98 -14.89
N GLY A 48 8.55 -7.99 -14.19
CA GLY A 48 9.06 -6.81 -13.50
C GLY A 48 9.59 -5.77 -14.47
N SER A 49 9.41 -4.50 -14.16
CA SER A 49 10.05 -3.37 -14.86
C SER A 49 11.39 -3.04 -14.21
N ASP A 50 12.23 -2.30 -14.92
CA ASP A 50 13.51 -1.80 -14.42
C ASP A 50 13.32 -0.38 -13.81
N PRO A 51 14.08 0.01 -12.78
CA PRO A 51 14.11 1.37 -12.28
C PRO A 51 14.36 2.45 -13.35
N ASP A 52 15.20 2.16 -14.34
CA ASP A 52 15.48 3.07 -15.47
C ASP A 52 14.25 3.30 -16.34
N GLU A 53 13.47 2.26 -16.62
CA GLU A 53 12.21 2.35 -17.37
C GLU A 53 11.18 3.21 -16.62
N VAL A 54 11.09 3.03 -15.31
CA VAL A 54 10.20 3.85 -14.47
C VAL A 54 10.67 5.29 -14.39
N ALA A 55 11.97 5.54 -14.31
CA ALA A 55 12.52 6.90 -14.31
C ALA A 55 12.18 7.66 -15.60
N MET A 56 12.32 7.01 -16.77
CA MET A 56 11.92 7.59 -18.06
C MET A 56 10.41 7.90 -18.13
N MET A 57 9.59 7.08 -17.51
CA MET A 57 8.14 7.31 -17.49
C MET A 57 7.74 8.45 -16.55
N ILE A 58 8.49 8.69 -15.48
CA ILE A 58 8.29 9.80 -14.55
C ILE A 58 8.74 11.12 -15.16
N ASP A 59 9.70 11.10 -16.10
CA ASP A 59 10.10 12.27 -16.84
C ASP A 59 8.91 12.84 -17.63
N GLY A 60 8.48 14.03 -17.25
CA GLY A 60 7.28 14.68 -17.79
C GLY A 60 5.98 14.44 -17.03
N ALA A 61 5.98 13.67 -15.95
CA ALA A 61 4.83 13.58 -15.06
C ALA A 61 4.62 14.88 -14.28
N GLN A 62 3.43 15.44 -14.34
CA GLN A 62 3.10 16.69 -13.65
C GLN A 62 2.62 16.43 -12.22
N LYS A 63 1.98 15.29 -11.98
CA LYS A 63 1.44 14.95 -10.67
C LYS A 63 1.74 13.49 -10.31
N VAL A 64 2.41 13.31 -9.17
CA VAL A 64 2.73 11.99 -8.61
C VAL A 64 2.12 11.85 -7.22
N ILE A 65 1.37 10.76 -7.00
CA ILE A 65 0.84 10.43 -5.68
C ILE A 65 1.54 9.18 -5.17
N ILE A 66 2.19 9.33 -4.01
CA ILE A 66 2.89 8.23 -3.33
C ILE A 66 1.94 7.57 -2.33
N VAL A 67 1.80 6.26 -2.43
CA VAL A 67 0.95 5.45 -1.54
C VAL A 67 1.84 4.60 -0.64
N PRO A 68 2.16 5.08 0.58
CA PRO A 68 3.00 4.35 1.51
C PRO A 68 2.22 3.20 2.15
N GLY A 69 2.78 2.01 2.13
CA GLY A 69 2.23 0.83 2.77
C GLY A 69 3.15 0.25 3.85
N TYR A 70 2.74 -0.87 4.43
CA TYR A 70 3.53 -1.55 5.47
C TYR A 70 4.92 -1.98 4.99
N GLY A 71 5.08 -2.28 3.69
CA GLY A 71 6.38 -2.63 3.12
C GLY A 71 7.40 -1.48 3.21
N MET A 72 6.97 -0.22 3.14
CA MET A 72 7.83 0.93 3.38
C MET A 72 8.39 0.92 4.82
N ALA A 73 7.53 0.62 5.79
CA ALA A 73 7.95 0.51 7.20
C ALA A 73 8.94 -0.64 7.43
N VAL A 74 8.70 -1.79 6.80
CA VAL A 74 9.58 -2.98 6.93
C VAL A 74 10.95 -2.75 6.32
N SER A 75 11.01 -2.14 5.14
CA SER A 75 12.27 -1.82 4.44
C SER A 75 12.95 -0.56 4.96
N GLN A 76 12.26 0.22 5.82
CA GLN A 76 12.73 1.49 6.36
C GLN A 76 13.22 2.45 5.25
N CYS A 77 12.45 2.54 4.16
CA CYS A 77 12.82 3.35 2.99
C CYS A 77 12.19 4.76 2.97
N GLN A 78 11.60 5.22 4.07
CA GLN A 78 10.96 6.54 4.17
C GLN A 78 11.87 7.70 3.73
N HIS A 79 13.18 7.62 4.04
CA HIS A 79 14.14 8.64 3.63
C HIS A 79 14.40 8.62 2.12
N GLN A 80 14.51 7.42 1.50
CA GLN A 80 14.66 7.28 0.05
C GLN A 80 13.40 7.74 -0.70
N VAL A 81 12.23 7.52 -0.10
CA VAL A 81 10.94 8.00 -0.64
C VAL A 81 10.87 9.53 -0.59
N LYS A 82 11.33 10.14 0.50
CA LYS A 82 11.42 11.61 0.60
C LYS A 82 12.42 12.16 -0.41
N GLU A 83 13.60 11.56 -0.53
CA GLU A 83 14.61 11.93 -1.52
C GLU A 83 14.05 11.86 -2.96
N PHE A 84 13.30 10.79 -3.28
CA PHE A 84 12.61 10.65 -4.55
C PHE A 84 11.66 11.82 -4.82
N ALA A 85 10.80 12.14 -3.84
CA ALA A 85 9.85 13.24 -3.96
C ALA A 85 10.53 14.57 -4.20
N ASP A 86 11.62 14.86 -3.49
CA ASP A 86 12.40 16.08 -3.66
C ASP A 86 13.06 16.15 -5.04
N LEU A 87 13.65 15.02 -5.49
CA LEU A 87 14.31 14.94 -6.79
C LEU A 87 13.36 15.24 -7.96
N ILE A 88 12.17 14.63 -7.97
CA ILE A 88 11.21 14.85 -9.06
C ILE A 88 10.56 16.24 -8.99
N ALA A 89 10.34 16.77 -7.80
CA ALA A 89 9.85 18.13 -7.64
C ALA A 89 10.88 19.17 -8.09
N GLU A 90 12.17 18.97 -7.78
CA GLU A 90 13.24 19.89 -8.15
C GLU A 90 13.59 19.80 -9.65
N LYS A 91 13.67 18.57 -10.19
CA LYS A 91 14.13 18.31 -11.56
C LYS A 91 13.05 18.54 -12.62
N TYR A 92 11.81 18.14 -12.32
CA TYR A 92 10.70 18.10 -13.28
C TYR A 92 9.54 19.05 -12.93
N ASP A 93 9.65 19.80 -11.83
CA ASP A 93 8.54 20.64 -11.30
C ASP A 93 7.24 19.84 -11.03
N THR A 94 7.40 18.59 -10.60
CA THR A 94 6.31 17.66 -10.36
C THR A 94 5.64 17.93 -9.02
N GLU A 95 4.31 18.03 -9.00
CA GLU A 95 3.53 18.05 -7.76
C GLU A 95 3.54 16.66 -7.09
N VAL A 96 4.02 16.59 -5.84
CA VAL A 96 4.07 15.32 -5.08
C VAL A 96 3.17 15.38 -3.86
N LYS A 97 2.30 14.38 -3.73
CA LYS A 97 1.45 14.16 -2.55
C LYS A 97 1.59 12.74 -2.03
N TYR A 98 1.26 12.54 -0.75
CA TYR A 98 1.24 11.23 -0.10
C TYR A 98 -0.18 10.86 0.29
N ALA A 99 -0.67 9.74 -0.22
CA ALA A 99 -1.99 9.22 0.09
C ALA A 99 -1.93 8.32 1.34
N ILE A 100 -2.46 8.79 2.44
CA ILE A 100 -2.39 8.10 3.72
C ILE A 100 -3.67 7.29 3.95
N HIS A 101 -3.53 5.99 4.08
CA HIS A 101 -4.61 5.12 4.48
C HIS A 101 -4.64 4.97 6.01
N PRO A 102 -5.81 5.12 6.68
CA PRO A 102 -5.89 5.14 8.15
C PRO A 102 -5.43 3.85 8.82
N VAL A 103 -5.53 2.70 8.15
CA VAL A 103 -5.09 1.39 8.67
C VAL A 103 -3.80 0.88 8.03
N ALA A 104 -3.10 1.70 7.23
CA ALA A 104 -1.80 1.31 6.70
C ALA A 104 -0.78 1.13 7.83
N GLY A 105 -0.07 0.00 7.81
CA GLY A 105 0.95 -0.28 8.82
C GLY A 105 0.48 -1.21 9.94
N ARG A 106 0.91 -0.94 11.16
CA ARG A 106 0.65 -1.77 12.36
C ARG A 106 -0.01 -1.01 13.51
N MET A 107 -0.14 0.29 13.41
CA MET A 107 -0.77 1.17 14.39
C MET A 107 -1.40 2.37 13.68
N PRO A 108 -2.41 3.03 14.29
CA PRO A 108 -2.97 4.27 13.75
C PRO A 108 -1.88 5.32 13.53
N GLY A 109 -1.90 5.99 12.37
CA GLY A 109 -0.91 7.01 12.02
C GLY A 109 0.51 6.51 11.78
N HIS A 110 0.72 5.20 11.59
CA HIS A 110 2.05 4.62 11.37
C HIS A 110 2.80 5.29 10.22
N MET A 111 2.14 5.51 9.09
CA MET A 111 2.76 6.15 7.93
C MET A 111 3.09 7.61 8.20
N ASN A 112 2.22 8.34 8.91
CA ASN A 112 2.47 9.73 9.29
C ASN A 112 3.75 9.87 10.14
N VAL A 113 3.94 8.97 11.10
CA VAL A 113 5.14 8.96 11.97
C VAL A 113 6.41 8.73 11.15
N LEU A 114 6.42 7.73 10.26
CA LEU A 114 7.60 7.43 9.42
C LEU A 114 7.92 8.55 8.44
N LEU A 115 6.90 9.16 7.83
CA LEU A 115 7.10 10.26 6.90
C LEU A 115 7.51 11.55 7.62
N ALA A 116 7.01 11.79 8.83
CA ALA A 116 7.48 12.87 9.69
C ALA A 116 8.95 12.67 10.11
N GLU A 117 9.37 11.44 10.41
CA GLU A 117 10.79 11.10 10.66
C GLU A 117 11.68 11.43 9.45
N ALA A 118 11.16 11.24 8.23
CA ALA A 118 11.84 11.61 6.99
C ALA A 118 11.72 13.11 6.65
N ASN A 119 11.14 13.94 7.51
CA ASN A 119 10.90 15.37 7.30
C ASN A 119 10.01 15.67 6.07
N VAL A 120 9.03 14.84 5.78
CA VAL A 120 8.01 15.16 4.78
C VAL A 120 7.10 16.26 5.35
N PRO A 121 6.84 17.36 4.59
CA PRO A 121 5.93 18.41 5.01
C PRO A 121 4.52 17.85 5.28
N TYR A 122 3.91 18.29 6.38
CA TYR A 122 2.61 17.76 6.80
C TYR A 122 1.51 18.06 5.77
N GLU A 123 1.63 19.15 5.05
CA GLU A 123 0.71 19.59 4.00
C GLU A 123 0.69 18.64 2.80
N GLN A 124 1.72 17.81 2.62
CA GLN A 124 1.78 16.79 1.57
C GLN A 124 1.15 15.46 1.99
N LEU A 125 0.85 15.28 3.30
CA LEU A 125 0.25 14.06 3.84
C LEU A 125 -1.27 14.18 3.80
N ILE A 126 -1.89 13.67 2.75
CA ILE A 126 -3.32 13.80 2.52
C ILE A 126 -4.03 12.49 2.89
N GLU A 127 -5.13 12.60 3.63
CA GLU A 127 -5.91 11.43 4.01
C GLU A 127 -6.65 10.84 2.80
N MET A 128 -6.93 9.54 2.87
CA MET A 128 -7.51 8.76 1.78
C MET A 128 -8.78 9.39 1.20
N ASP A 129 -9.71 9.83 2.03
CA ASP A 129 -11.01 10.38 1.57
C ASP A 129 -10.85 11.69 0.81
N GLU A 130 -9.79 12.45 1.10
CA GLU A 130 -9.48 13.72 0.46
C GLU A 130 -8.66 13.53 -0.82
N ILE A 131 -7.74 12.56 -0.84
CA ILE A 131 -6.85 12.33 -1.98
C ILE A 131 -7.49 11.47 -3.09
N ASN A 132 -8.44 10.57 -2.75
CA ASN A 132 -9.04 9.65 -3.73
C ASN A 132 -9.64 10.36 -4.97
N PRO A 133 -10.32 11.50 -4.84
CA PRO A 133 -10.82 12.26 -6.00
C PRO A 133 -9.72 12.80 -6.93
N GLU A 134 -8.45 12.85 -6.49
CA GLU A 134 -7.34 13.37 -7.27
C GLU A 134 -6.64 12.33 -8.14
N PHE A 135 -6.86 11.03 -7.90
CA PHE A 135 -6.20 9.96 -8.66
C PHE A 135 -6.53 9.94 -10.15
N PRO A 136 -7.75 10.28 -10.63
CA PRO A 136 -8.00 10.37 -12.08
C PRO A 136 -7.14 11.40 -12.81
N ASP A 137 -6.69 12.45 -12.11
CA ASP A 137 -5.82 13.49 -12.65
C ASP A 137 -4.33 13.23 -12.34
N CYS A 138 -4.01 12.10 -11.71
CA CYS A 138 -2.66 11.70 -11.33
C CYS A 138 -1.99 10.97 -12.50
N ASP A 139 -0.79 11.42 -12.88
CA ASP A 139 -0.01 10.77 -13.92
C ASP A 139 0.58 9.45 -13.43
N VAL A 140 1.15 9.46 -12.22
CA VAL A 140 1.80 8.29 -11.64
C VAL A 140 1.39 8.07 -10.18
N ALA A 141 0.83 6.91 -9.88
CA ALA A 141 0.64 6.44 -8.52
C ALA A 141 1.79 5.49 -8.13
N LEU A 142 2.64 5.90 -7.19
CA LEU A 142 3.74 5.08 -6.69
C LEU A 142 3.35 4.37 -5.40
N VAL A 143 3.08 3.07 -5.49
CA VAL A 143 2.64 2.23 -4.36
C VAL A 143 3.84 1.51 -3.75
N ILE A 144 4.13 1.76 -2.48
CA ILE A 144 5.32 1.22 -1.80
C ILE A 144 4.91 0.23 -0.73
N GLY A 145 4.93 -1.05 -1.09
CA GLY A 145 4.64 -2.15 -0.17
C GLY A 145 3.23 -2.13 0.44
N ALA A 146 2.25 -1.57 -0.27
CA ALA A 146 0.83 -1.72 0.03
C ALA A 146 0.24 -2.91 -0.74
N ASN A 147 -0.85 -3.49 -0.24
CA ASN A 147 -1.58 -4.56 -0.90
C ASN A 147 -3.09 -4.39 -0.65
N ASP A 148 -3.59 -4.82 0.50
CA ASP A 148 -5.03 -4.83 0.78
C ASP A 148 -5.63 -3.41 0.73
N THR A 149 -4.89 -2.39 1.14
CA THR A 149 -5.30 -0.98 1.15
C THR A 149 -5.48 -0.33 -0.23
N THR A 150 -5.03 -1.01 -1.29
CA THR A 150 -5.15 -0.57 -2.68
C THR A 150 -5.83 -1.62 -3.56
N ASN A 151 -6.47 -2.62 -2.96
CA ASN A 151 -7.05 -3.75 -3.69
C ASN A 151 -8.47 -3.42 -4.18
N PRO A 152 -8.70 -3.33 -5.51
CA PRO A 152 -10.02 -3.05 -6.06
C PRO A 152 -11.09 -4.09 -5.68
N ALA A 153 -10.72 -5.31 -5.30
CA ALA A 153 -11.64 -6.34 -4.84
C ALA A 153 -12.48 -5.90 -3.62
N ALA A 154 -12.02 -4.91 -2.85
CA ALA A 154 -12.80 -4.34 -1.74
C ALA A 154 -14.13 -3.70 -2.19
N ARG A 155 -14.21 -3.25 -3.45
CA ARG A 155 -15.42 -2.66 -4.04
C ARG A 155 -16.45 -3.70 -4.50
N SER A 156 -16.06 -4.97 -4.63
CA SER A 156 -16.98 -6.03 -5.10
C SER A 156 -18.12 -6.33 -4.13
N GLY A 157 -17.99 -5.92 -2.87
CA GLY A 157 -18.97 -6.22 -1.81
C GLY A 157 -18.93 -7.65 -1.31
N GLU A 158 -18.03 -8.49 -1.82
CA GLU A 158 -17.85 -9.89 -1.44
C GLU A 158 -16.42 -10.17 -0.96
N GLY A 159 -16.26 -11.18 -0.11
CA GLY A 159 -14.97 -11.64 0.37
C GLY A 159 -14.43 -10.89 1.60
N PRO A 160 -13.18 -11.20 2.01
CA PRO A 160 -12.58 -10.68 3.25
C PRO A 160 -12.33 -9.18 3.26
N LEU A 161 -12.23 -8.54 2.09
CA LEU A 161 -12.01 -7.10 1.93
C LEU A 161 -13.31 -6.30 1.72
N ALA A 162 -14.46 -6.98 1.63
CA ALA A 162 -15.74 -6.35 1.32
C ALA A 162 -16.04 -5.15 2.24
N GLY A 163 -16.30 -3.98 1.64
CA GLY A 163 -16.63 -2.75 2.36
C GLY A 163 -15.47 -2.08 3.07
N MET A 164 -14.24 -2.56 2.91
CA MET A 164 -13.07 -1.85 3.38
C MET A 164 -12.83 -0.64 2.45
N PRO A 165 -12.72 0.59 2.99
CA PRO A 165 -12.29 1.72 2.19
C PRO A 165 -10.87 1.51 1.70
N ILE A 166 -10.58 1.91 0.47
CA ILE A 166 -9.27 1.73 -0.18
C ILE A 166 -8.80 3.02 -0.84
N ILE A 167 -7.50 3.09 -1.08
CA ILE A 167 -6.92 4.14 -1.93
C ILE A 167 -7.13 3.76 -3.38
N ASP A 168 -7.68 4.67 -4.17
CA ASP A 168 -8.08 4.47 -5.57
C ASP A 168 -6.87 4.58 -6.54
N ALA A 169 -5.75 3.97 -6.18
CA ALA A 169 -4.53 3.99 -7.00
C ALA A 169 -4.75 3.47 -8.43
N ASP A 170 -5.73 2.58 -8.60
CA ASP A 170 -6.16 2.07 -9.91
C ASP A 170 -6.82 3.12 -10.81
N ALA A 171 -7.19 4.29 -10.31
CA ALA A 171 -7.71 5.39 -11.11
C ALA A 171 -6.59 6.22 -11.79
N ALA A 172 -5.35 6.19 -11.29
CA ALA A 172 -4.22 6.90 -11.90
C ALA A 172 -3.93 6.43 -13.34
N ARG A 173 -3.27 7.26 -14.13
CA ARG A 173 -2.89 6.91 -15.52
C ARG A 173 -1.91 5.74 -15.56
N THR A 174 -0.87 5.81 -14.73
CA THR A 174 0.11 4.73 -14.57
C THR A 174 0.27 4.41 -13.09
N VAL A 175 0.46 3.13 -12.78
CA VAL A 175 0.68 2.67 -11.42
C VAL A 175 2.04 1.98 -11.35
N VAL A 176 2.90 2.44 -10.46
CA VAL A 176 4.20 1.80 -10.18
C VAL A 176 4.12 1.16 -8.80
N ILE A 177 4.41 -0.13 -8.71
CA ILE A 177 4.31 -0.87 -7.45
C ILE A 177 5.66 -1.45 -7.08
N ILE A 178 6.15 -1.09 -5.91
CA ILE A 178 7.37 -1.65 -5.33
C ILE A 178 6.97 -2.73 -4.33
N LYS A 179 7.30 -3.97 -4.63
CA LYS A 179 6.96 -5.14 -3.81
C LYS A 179 7.98 -6.27 -4.02
N ARG A 180 8.23 -7.08 -2.98
CA ARG A 180 9.18 -8.20 -3.10
C ARG A 180 8.67 -9.35 -3.96
N SER A 181 7.36 -9.55 -4.02
CA SER A 181 6.73 -10.64 -4.77
C SER A 181 5.23 -10.38 -4.97
N LEU A 182 4.57 -11.14 -5.84
CA LEU A 182 3.11 -11.11 -6.04
C LEU A 182 2.32 -11.79 -4.91
N SER A 183 2.95 -12.16 -3.79
CA SER A 183 2.26 -12.81 -2.68
C SER A 183 1.11 -11.95 -2.15
N VAL A 184 0.02 -12.63 -1.79
CA VAL A 184 -1.18 -12.02 -1.21
C VAL A 184 -0.87 -11.24 0.08
N GLY A 185 -1.72 -10.27 0.41
CA GLY A 185 -1.64 -9.49 1.63
C GLY A 185 -2.20 -10.23 2.86
N TYR A 186 -2.46 -9.48 3.91
CA TYR A 186 -3.01 -10.02 5.16
C TYR A 186 -4.40 -10.64 4.97
N ALA A 187 -5.21 -10.08 4.08
CA ALA A 187 -6.55 -10.60 3.78
C ALA A 187 -6.53 -11.92 2.98
N GLY A 188 -5.38 -12.32 2.43
CA GLY A 188 -5.25 -13.56 1.65
C GLY A 188 -5.91 -13.50 0.27
N VAL A 189 -6.25 -12.32 -0.22
CA VAL A 189 -6.88 -12.08 -1.52
C VAL A 189 -5.84 -11.60 -2.52
N ASP A 190 -5.92 -12.10 -3.75
CA ASP A 190 -5.10 -11.60 -4.85
C ASP A 190 -5.50 -10.15 -5.20
N ASN A 191 -4.57 -9.38 -5.73
CA ASN A 191 -4.80 -7.98 -6.03
C ASN A 191 -4.74 -7.74 -7.55
N ASP A 192 -5.88 -7.50 -8.15
CA ASP A 192 -6.00 -7.26 -9.59
C ASP A 192 -5.22 -6.03 -10.06
N LEU A 193 -4.96 -5.07 -9.19
CA LEU A 193 -4.15 -3.90 -9.49
C LEU A 193 -2.76 -4.28 -10.04
N PHE A 194 -2.17 -5.38 -9.54
CA PHE A 194 -0.82 -5.81 -9.97
C PHE A 194 -0.77 -6.30 -11.41
N TYR A 195 -1.89 -6.74 -11.95
CA TYR A 195 -2.00 -7.35 -13.28
C TYR A 195 -2.52 -6.41 -14.36
N MET A 196 -2.93 -5.19 -13.99
CA MET A 196 -3.39 -4.20 -14.96
C MET A 196 -2.28 -3.83 -15.95
N ASP A 197 -2.64 -3.55 -17.21
CA ASP A 197 -1.68 -3.19 -18.26
C ASP A 197 -0.89 -1.91 -17.93
N LYS A 198 -1.54 -0.97 -17.24
CA LYS A 198 -0.93 0.29 -16.78
C LYS A 198 -0.07 0.16 -15.52
N THR A 199 0.07 -1.04 -14.97
CA THR A 199 0.85 -1.28 -13.74
C THR A 199 2.24 -1.78 -14.07
N MET A 200 3.24 -1.09 -13.57
CA MET A 200 4.65 -1.46 -13.62
C MET A 200 5.07 -2.01 -12.25
N MET A 201 5.72 -3.16 -12.24
CA MET A 201 6.13 -3.84 -11.02
C MET A 201 7.64 -3.75 -10.84
N LEU A 202 8.11 -3.12 -9.75
CA LEU A 202 9.49 -3.15 -9.31
C LEU A 202 9.64 -4.22 -8.21
N PHE A 203 10.13 -5.39 -8.59
CA PHE A 203 10.31 -6.50 -7.67
C PHE A 203 11.63 -6.40 -6.92
N GLY A 204 11.55 -6.20 -5.61
CA GLY A 204 12.73 -6.16 -4.77
C GLY A 204 12.48 -5.65 -3.36
N ASP A 205 13.55 -5.46 -2.63
CA ASP A 205 13.52 -4.76 -1.35
C ASP A 205 13.19 -3.28 -1.57
N GLY A 206 12.25 -2.74 -0.77
CA GLY A 206 11.77 -1.37 -0.95
C GLY A 206 12.89 -0.32 -0.93
N LYS A 207 13.88 -0.48 -0.04
CA LYS A 207 14.99 0.45 0.05
C LYS A 207 15.92 0.35 -1.16
N ALA A 208 16.25 -0.86 -1.61
CA ALA A 208 17.09 -1.08 -2.77
C ALA A 208 16.44 -0.53 -4.05
N MET A 209 15.14 -0.80 -4.25
CA MET A 209 14.39 -0.34 -5.42
C MET A 209 14.25 1.19 -5.44
N MET A 210 13.93 1.81 -4.30
CA MET A 210 13.87 3.27 -4.21
C MET A 210 15.23 3.94 -4.43
N THR A 211 16.31 3.34 -3.92
CA THR A 211 17.67 3.84 -4.18
C THR A 211 18.04 3.73 -5.66
N GLY A 212 17.71 2.60 -6.30
CA GLY A 212 17.89 2.42 -7.74
C GLY A 212 17.14 3.45 -8.56
N LEU A 213 15.86 3.68 -8.22
CA LEU A 213 15.03 4.69 -8.89
C LEU A 213 15.56 6.11 -8.71
N ASN A 214 16.02 6.47 -7.50
CA ASN A 214 16.63 7.78 -7.25
C ASN A 214 17.90 7.97 -8.09
N ASN A 215 18.74 6.94 -8.22
CA ASN A 215 19.93 6.99 -9.04
C ASN A 215 19.59 7.14 -10.54
N ALA A 216 18.64 6.37 -11.03
CA ALA A 216 18.17 6.46 -12.42
C ALA A 216 17.65 7.87 -12.76
N ILE A 217 16.90 8.51 -11.84
CA ILE A 217 16.42 9.89 -12.01
C ILE A 217 17.58 10.90 -12.00
N LYS A 218 18.62 10.68 -11.18
CA LYS A 218 19.78 11.57 -11.15
C LYS A 218 20.62 11.51 -12.44
N GLU A 219 20.65 10.34 -13.07
CA GLU A 219 21.43 10.07 -14.28
C GLU A 219 20.67 10.43 -15.57
N SER A 220 19.33 10.46 -15.56
CA SER A 220 18.50 10.91 -16.69
C SER A 220 18.51 12.43 -16.82
#